data_d733f6d7483cfcc0b6d14a935cf90703
#
_entry.id   d733f6d7483cfcc0b6d14a935cf90703
#
_cell.length_a   1.000
_cell.length_b   1.000
_cell.length_c   1.000
_cell.angle_alpha   90.00
_cell.angle_beta   90.00
_cell.angle_gamma   90.00
#
_symmetry.space_group_name_H-M   'P 1'
#
loop_
_entity.id
_entity.type
_entity.pdbx_description
1 polymer ?
#
loop_
_entity_poly.entity_id
_entity_poly.type
_entity_poly.pdbx_seq_one_letter_code
_entity_poly.pdbx_strand_id
1 'polypeptide(L)'
;MLMRFLPPSTNSAYFGAKASAWFLTLAGLLTLGPGLIHSFLPDGGTVSIAGLDVQDRRDVVIGVFRWEGATQLAFGLGMLIVSIRYRTLTPLFLALMLVETTLVALQGWVLSPPANGHHPPAHYGAVAMVALCAVFLALSLRSPQRAAQTHADQAAVG
;
A
#
# COMPACT_ATOMS: atom_id res chain seq x y z
N MET A 1 -5.50 -20.88 -21.47
CA MET A 1 -4.31 -19.98 -21.50
C MET A 1 -4.15 -19.19 -20.20
N LEU A 2 -5.18 -18.60 -19.63
CA LEU A 2 -5.12 -17.87 -18.32
C LEU A 2 -4.59 -18.73 -17.14
N MET A 3 -4.92 -20.04 -17.08
CA MET A 3 -4.41 -20.95 -16.02
C MET A 3 -2.90 -21.18 -16.03
N ARG A 4 -2.20 -20.91 -17.15
CA ARG A 4 -0.73 -20.96 -17.20
C ARG A 4 -0.07 -19.69 -16.68
N PHE A 5 -0.78 -18.56 -16.74
CA PHE A 5 -0.28 -17.25 -16.26
C PHE A 5 -0.53 -17.06 -14.76
N LEU A 6 -1.68 -17.52 -14.25
CA LEU A 6 -2.03 -17.42 -12.84
C LEU A 6 -2.06 -18.81 -12.21
N PRO A 7 -1.12 -19.12 -11.29
CA PRO A 7 -1.11 -20.38 -10.54
C PRO A 7 -2.43 -20.60 -9.75
N PRO A 8 -2.66 -21.82 -9.20
CA PRO A 8 -3.81 -22.09 -8.35
C PRO A 8 -3.91 -21.11 -7.17
N SER A 9 -5.15 -20.83 -6.73
CA SER A 9 -5.39 -19.96 -5.56
C SER A 9 -4.78 -20.56 -4.28
N THR A 10 -4.24 -19.68 -3.44
CA THR A 10 -3.67 -20.05 -2.12
C THR A 10 -4.58 -19.65 -0.95
N ASN A 11 -5.82 -19.23 -1.23
CA ASN A 11 -6.72 -18.67 -0.21
C ASN A 11 -7.08 -19.67 0.91
N SER A 12 -7.15 -20.97 0.60
CA SER A 12 -7.42 -22.03 1.59
C SER A 12 -6.28 -22.21 2.59
N ALA A 13 -5.06 -21.83 2.23
CA ALA A 13 -3.87 -21.92 3.08
C ALA A 13 -3.57 -20.61 3.83
N TYR A 14 -4.45 -19.60 3.72
CA TYR A 14 -4.28 -18.36 4.45
C TYR A 14 -4.97 -18.43 5.82
N PHE A 15 -4.18 -18.36 6.89
CA PHE A 15 -4.64 -18.43 8.29
C PHE A 15 -4.64 -17.07 9.01
N GLY A 16 -4.16 -16.00 8.37
CA GLY A 16 -4.20 -14.65 8.93
C GLY A 16 -5.61 -14.06 8.97
N ALA A 17 -5.75 -12.90 9.61
CA ALA A 17 -7.03 -12.22 9.71
C ALA A 17 -7.58 -11.84 8.32
N LYS A 18 -8.83 -12.22 8.04
CA LYS A 18 -9.51 -11.85 6.77
C LYS A 18 -9.54 -10.33 6.55
N ALA A 19 -9.63 -9.56 7.64
CA ALA A 19 -9.59 -8.11 7.60
C ALA A 19 -8.31 -7.57 6.94
N SER A 20 -7.16 -8.24 7.13
CA SER A 20 -5.89 -7.85 6.50
C SER A 20 -5.92 -8.01 4.98
N ALA A 21 -6.57 -9.08 4.47
CA ALA A 21 -6.74 -9.25 3.03
C ALA A 21 -7.71 -8.20 2.45
N TRP A 22 -8.78 -7.86 3.16
CA TRP A 22 -9.70 -6.80 2.75
C TRP A 22 -9.03 -5.41 2.79
N PHE A 23 -8.22 -5.15 3.82
CA PHE A 23 -7.43 -3.92 3.87
C PHE A 23 -6.46 -3.83 2.68
N LEU A 24 -5.78 -4.93 2.32
CA LEU A 24 -4.91 -4.96 1.15
C LEU A 24 -5.70 -4.72 -0.15
N THR A 25 -6.94 -5.22 -0.27
CA THR A 25 -7.83 -4.91 -1.41
C THR A 25 -8.11 -3.41 -1.49
N LEU A 26 -8.51 -2.80 -0.37
CA LEU A 26 -8.79 -1.37 -0.30
C LEU A 26 -7.54 -0.55 -0.63
N ALA A 27 -6.41 -0.91 -0.06
CA ALA A 27 -5.14 -0.25 -0.33
C ALA A 27 -4.76 -0.34 -1.82
N GLY A 28 -4.96 -1.51 -2.45
CA GLY A 28 -4.75 -1.67 -3.90
C GLY A 28 -5.62 -0.73 -4.73
N LEU A 29 -6.91 -0.60 -4.39
CA LEU A 29 -7.80 0.34 -5.06
C LEU A 29 -7.37 1.80 -4.86
N LEU A 30 -6.97 2.16 -3.64
CA LEU A 30 -6.47 3.49 -3.32
C LEU A 30 -5.15 3.81 -4.03
N THR A 31 -4.29 2.83 -4.28
CA THR A 31 -3.05 2.99 -5.04
C THR A 31 -3.33 3.14 -6.54
N LEU A 32 -4.32 2.42 -7.08
CA LEU A 32 -4.70 2.56 -8.49
C LEU A 32 -5.24 3.95 -8.82
N GLY A 33 -5.95 4.62 -7.90
CA GLY A 33 -6.48 5.96 -8.11
C GLY A 33 -5.40 6.97 -8.51
N PRO A 34 -4.43 7.27 -7.64
CA PRO A 34 -3.28 8.12 -7.98
C PRO A 34 -2.51 7.60 -9.21
N GLY A 35 -2.33 6.29 -9.33
CA GLY A 35 -1.68 5.68 -10.49
C GLY A 35 -2.33 6.07 -11.83
N LEU A 36 -3.66 6.05 -11.89
CA LEU A 36 -4.42 6.52 -13.06
C LEU A 36 -4.27 8.03 -13.28
N ILE A 37 -4.35 8.82 -12.21
CA ILE A 37 -4.20 10.27 -12.26
C ILE A 37 -2.81 10.63 -12.81
N HIS A 38 -1.75 10.08 -12.22
CA HIS A 38 -0.38 10.37 -12.64
C HIS A 38 -0.07 9.91 -14.07
N SER A 39 -0.64 8.78 -14.48
CA SER A 39 -0.41 8.25 -15.83
C SER A 39 -1.18 8.98 -16.93
N PHE A 40 -2.42 9.42 -16.66
CA PHE A 40 -3.34 9.83 -17.72
C PHE A 40 -3.80 11.29 -17.63
N LEU A 41 -3.68 11.97 -16.47
CA LEU A 41 -3.98 13.39 -16.40
C LEU A 41 -2.93 14.21 -17.18
N PRO A 42 -3.31 15.28 -17.90
CA PRO A 42 -2.36 16.07 -18.70
C PRO A 42 -1.17 16.60 -17.92
N ASP A 43 -1.38 17.01 -16.67
CA ASP A 43 -0.33 17.50 -15.75
C ASP A 43 0.14 16.43 -14.74
N GLY A 44 -0.30 15.18 -14.89
CA GLY A 44 0.02 14.12 -13.94
C GLY A 44 -0.51 14.38 -12.52
N GLY A 45 -1.40 15.35 -12.31
CA GLY A 45 -1.89 15.78 -11.00
C GLY A 45 -0.90 16.66 -10.22
N THR A 46 0.19 17.10 -10.84
CA THR A 46 1.24 17.89 -10.18
C THR A 46 0.73 19.25 -9.73
N VAL A 47 0.05 19.96 -10.60
CA VAL A 47 -0.51 21.30 -10.34
C VAL A 47 -1.93 21.19 -9.84
N SER A 48 -2.78 20.43 -10.56
CA SER A 48 -4.22 20.35 -10.32
C SER A 48 -4.59 19.70 -8.99
N ILE A 49 -3.77 18.80 -8.48
CA ILE A 49 -4.06 18.02 -7.24
C ILE A 49 -2.99 18.30 -6.17
N ALA A 50 -1.70 18.18 -6.51
CA ALA A 50 -0.63 18.35 -5.53
C ALA A 50 -0.30 19.82 -5.26
N GLY A 51 -0.78 20.76 -6.08
CA GLY A 51 -0.56 22.20 -5.90
C GLY A 51 0.91 22.62 -6.04
N LEU A 52 1.70 21.86 -6.81
CA LEU A 52 3.12 22.12 -6.98
C LEU A 52 3.35 23.28 -7.97
N ASP A 53 4.26 24.18 -7.61
CA ASP A 53 4.79 25.17 -8.55
C ASP A 53 5.94 24.52 -9.35
N VAL A 54 5.66 24.17 -10.59
CA VAL A 54 6.61 23.43 -11.43
C VAL A 54 7.41 24.29 -12.39
N GLN A 55 6.99 25.56 -12.61
CA GLN A 55 7.66 26.57 -13.46
C GLN A 55 8.35 25.99 -14.71
N ASP A 56 9.63 26.32 -14.93
CA ASP A 56 10.41 25.88 -16.10
C ASP A 56 10.75 24.37 -16.12
N ARG A 57 10.45 23.63 -15.04
CA ARG A 57 10.73 22.20 -14.91
C ARG A 57 9.51 21.32 -15.10
N ARG A 58 8.44 21.87 -15.64
CA ARG A 58 7.14 21.20 -15.77
C ARG A 58 7.24 19.83 -16.41
N ASP A 59 7.90 19.72 -17.54
CA ASP A 59 7.96 18.46 -18.30
C ASP A 59 8.73 17.36 -17.55
N VAL A 60 9.80 17.73 -16.85
CA VAL A 60 10.57 16.80 -16.02
C VAL A 60 9.74 16.30 -14.85
N VAL A 61 9.07 17.22 -14.15
CA VAL A 61 8.23 16.85 -12.98
C VAL A 61 7.06 15.96 -13.41
N ILE A 62 6.35 16.34 -14.49
CA ILE A 62 5.27 15.51 -15.04
C ILE A 62 5.80 14.13 -15.47
N GLY A 63 6.99 14.08 -16.07
CA GLY A 63 7.64 12.82 -16.45
C GLY A 63 7.87 11.90 -15.26
N VAL A 64 8.35 12.44 -14.14
CA VAL A 64 8.55 11.68 -12.88
C VAL A 64 7.21 11.18 -12.33
N PHE A 65 6.17 12.02 -12.29
CA PHE A 65 4.85 11.62 -11.84
C PHE A 65 4.23 10.52 -12.72
N ARG A 66 4.42 10.59 -14.03
CA ARG A 66 3.97 9.52 -14.96
C ARG A 66 4.68 8.21 -14.71
N TRP A 67 5.98 8.23 -14.44
CA TRP A 67 6.74 7.05 -14.06
C TRP A 67 6.25 6.47 -12.74
N GLU A 68 6.04 7.30 -11.74
CA GLU A 68 5.43 6.90 -10.47
C GLU A 68 4.04 6.27 -10.70
N GLY A 69 3.20 6.90 -11.51
CA GLY A 69 1.89 6.38 -11.88
C GLY A 69 1.94 4.97 -12.47
N ALA A 70 2.89 4.70 -13.36
CA ALA A 70 3.08 3.37 -13.94
C ALA A 70 3.46 2.32 -12.87
N THR A 71 4.33 2.65 -11.93
CA THR A 71 4.70 1.76 -10.82
C THR A 71 3.54 1.54 -9.85
N GLN A 72 2.75 2.58 -9.54
CA GLN A 72 1.55 2.49 -8.71
C GLN A 72 0.48 1.59 -9.34
N LEU A 73 0.27 1.68 -10.66
CA LEU A 73 -0.67 0.81 -11.37
C LEU A 73 -0.26 -0.66 -11.27
N ALA A 74 1.02 -0.96 -11.52
CA ALA A 74 1.54 -2.33 -11.43
C ALA A 74 1.44 -2.87 -10.00
N PHE A 75 1.83 -2.07 -8.99
CA PHE A 75 1.81 -2.46 -7.59
C PHE A 75 0.38 -2.62 -7.06
N GLY A 76 -0.52 -1.68 -7.39
CA GLY A 76 -1.95 -1.75 -7.04
C GLY A 76 -2.65 -2.97 -7.61
N LEU A 77 -2.40 -3.31 -8.89
CA LEU A 77 -2.88 -4.56 -9.49
C LEU A 77 -2.32 -5.79 -8.78
N GLY A 78 -1.04 -5.79 -8.42
CA GLY A 78 -0.42 -6.85 -7.63
C GLY A 78 -1.12 -7.05 -6.29
N MET A 79 -1.41 -5.97 -5.56
CA MET A 79 -2.17 -6.01 -4.30
C MET A 79 -3.57 -6.61 -4.47
N LEU A 80 -4.30 -6.24 -5.53
CA LEU A 80 -5.63 -6.81 -5.83
C LEU A 80 -5.54 -8.31 -6.14
N ILE A 81 -4.60 -8.72 -6.98
CA ILE A 81 -4.39 -10.14 -7.31
C ILE A 81 -4.08 -10.95 -6.05
N VAL A 82 -3.18 -10.43 -5.20
CA VAL A 82 -2.79 -11.09 -3.94
C VAL A 82 -3.97 -11.19 -2.99
N SER A 83 -4.66 -10.10 -2.72
CA SER A 83 -5.76 -10.07 -1.75
C SER A 83 -6.97 -10.92 -2.17
N ILE A 84 -7.19 -11.07 -3.48
CA ILE A 84 -8.31 -11.84 -4.03
C ILE A 84 -7.94 -13.32 -4.20
N ARG A 85 -6.72 -13.64 -4.69
CA ARG A 85 -6.37 -14.98 -5.16
C ARG A 85 -5.21 -15.64 -4.40
N TYR A 86 -4.27 -14.84 -3.88
CA TYR A 86 -3.04 -15.35 -3.25
C TYR A 86 -2.86 -14.80 -1.83
N ARG A 87 -3.89 -14.97 -1.00
CA ARG A 87 -3.94 -14.39 0.37
C ARG A 87 -2.77 -14.79 1.26
N THR A 88 -2.10 -15.90 0.99
CA THR A 88 -0.86 -16.28 1.71
C THR A 88 0.26 -15.25 1.55
N LEU A 89 0.24 -14.43 0.49
CA LEU A 89 1.18 -13.34 0.25
C LEU A 89 0.73 -12.00 0.88
N THR A 90 -0.43 -11.94 1.52
CA THR A 90 -0.92 -10.71 2.18
C THR A 90 0.11 -10.11 3.16
N PRO A 91 0.76 -10.90 4.05
CA PRO A 91 1.76 -10.34 4.96
C PRO A 91 2.94 -9.71 4.22
N LEU A 92 3.42 -10.34 3.14
CA LEU A 92 4.52 -9.81 2.34
C LEU A 92 4.15 -8.47 1.71
N PHE A 93 2.96 -8.37 1.09
CA PHE A 93 2.54 -7.12 0.45
C PHE A 93 2.28 -5.99 1.46
N LEU A 94 1.76 -6.32 2.65
CA LEU A 94 1.62 -5.35 3.73
C LEU A 94 2.98 -4.88 4.26
N ALA A 95 3.98 -5.75 4.32
CA ALA A 95 5.34 -5.38 4.68
C ALA A 95 5.99 -4.47 3.62
N LEU A 96 5.82 -4.78 2.33
CA LEU A 96 6.30 -3.92 1.24
C LEU A 96 5.65 -2.54 1.27
N MET A 97 4.33 -2.47 1.47
CA MET A 97 3.62 -1.21 1.66
C MET A 97 4.12 -0.43 2.88
N LEU A 98 4.37 -1.13 4.00
CA LEU A 98 4.90 -0.48 5.20
C LEU A 98 6.27 0.15 4.92
N VAL A 99 7.14 -0.53 4.19
CA VAL A 99 8.44 0.03 3.77
C VAL A 99 8.24 1.25 2.87
N GLU A 100 7.42 1.14 1.82
CA GLU A 100 7.12 2.23 0.89
C GLU A 100 6.58 3.46 1.63
N THR A 101 5.50 3.30 2.39
CA THR A 101 4.85 4.43 3.09
C THR A 101 5.75 5.04 4.15
N THR A 102 6.59 4.24 4.82
CA THR A 102 7.61 4.75 5.76
C THR A 102 8.64 5.60 5.04
N LEU A 103 9.14 5.16 3.90
CA LEU A 103 10.11 5.94 3.11
C LEU A 103 9.49 7.25 2.61
N VAL A 104 8.26 7.23 2.09
CA VAL A 104 7.55 8.44 1.67
C VAL A 104 7.34 9.41 2.84
N ALA A 105 6.93 8.91 4.01
CA ALA A 105 6.78 9.73 5.20
C ALA A 105 8.11 10.34 5.66
N LEU A 106 9.18 9.53 5.72
CA LEU A 106 10.51 10.02 6.09
C LEU A 106 11.03 11.09 5.12
N GLN A 107 10.88 10.86 3.82
CA GLN A 107 11.31 11.82 2.80
C GLN A 107 10.53 13.13 2.91
N GLY A 108 9.21 13.06 2.97
CA GLY A 108 8.36 14.24 2.96
C GLY A 108 8.38 15.06 4.25
N TRP A 109 8.63 14.43 5.41
CA TRP A 109 8.56 15.13 6.70
C TRP A 109 9.90 15.38 7.36
N VAL A 110 10.94 14.59 7.05
CA VAL A 110 12.22 14.63 7.78
C VAL A 110 13.39 14.95 6.85
N LEU A 111 13.56 14.19 5.77
CA LEU A 111 14.76 14.28 4.94
C LEU A 111 14.72 15.42 3.93
N SER A 112 13.55 15.69 3.35
CA SER A 112 13.37 16.68 2.28
C SER A 112 12.00 17.37 2.39
N PRO A 113 11.68 17.99 3.55
CA PRO A 113 10.40 18.69 3.70
C PRO A 113 10.29 19.85 2.70
N PRO A 114 9.09 20.15 2.19
CA PRO A 114 8.87 21.25 1.27
C PRO A 114 9.30 22.62 1.89
N ALA A 115 10.13 23.38 1.16
CA ALA A 115 10.66 24.64 1.66
C ALA A 115 9.58 25.70 1.94
N ASN A 116 8.44 25.61 1.25
CA ASN A 116 7.28 26.51 1.44
C ASN A 116 6.31 26.02 2.54
N GLY A 117 6.62 24.89 3.21
CA GLY A 117 5.75 24.28 4.23
C GLY A 117 4.47 23.64 3.68
N HIS A 118 4.24 23.63 2.37
CA HIS A 118 3.07 22.99 1.76
C HIS A 118 3.33 21.50 1.51
N HIS A 119 2.69 20.63 2.30
CA HIS A 119 2.78 19.19 2.10
C HIS A 119 1.67 18.71 1.16
N PRO A 120 2.02 17.99 0.07
CA PRO A 120 1.04 17.33 -0.79
C PRO A 120 0.19 16.31 0.00
N PRO A 121 -1.05 15.99 -0.45
CA PRO A 121 -1.92 15.02 0.21
C PRO A 121 -1.26 13.65 0.48
N ALA A 122 -0.37 13.22 -0.41
CA ALA A 122 0.37 11.97 -0.29
C ALA A 122 1.22 11.89 0.99
N HIS A 123 1.79 13.01 1.48
CA HIS A 123 2.59 13.01 2.71
C HIS A 123 1.75 12.68 3.94
N TYR A 124 0.53 13.23 4.03
CA TYR A 124 -0.41 12.91 5.13
C TYR A 124 -0.91 11.46 5.02
N GLY A 125 -1.25 11.05 3.80
CA GLY A 125 -1.67 9.68 3.51
C GLY A 125 -0.60 8.65 3.92
N ALA A 126 0.67 8.93 3.62
CA ALA A 126 1.78 8.05 3.98
C ALA A 126 1.88 7.83 5.50
N VAL A 127 1.79 8.89 6.30
CA VAL A 127 1.83 8.79 7.78
C VAL A 127 0.70 7.91 8.30
N ALA A 128 -0.53 8.12 7.82
CA ALA A 128 -1.68 7.31 8.21
C ALA A 128 -1.50 5.84 7.79
N MET A 129 -0.98 5.62 6.59
CA MET A 129 -0.76 4.26 6.05
C MET A 129 0.34 3.50 6.79
N VAL A 130 1.37 4.14 7.33
CA VAL A 130 2.38 3.48 8.19
C VAL A 130 1.70 2.79 9.37
N ALA A 131 0.84 3.51 10.11
CA ALA A 131 0.13 2.94 11.25
C ALA A 131 -0.81 1.79 10.84
N LEU A 132 -1.60 1.99 9.78
CA LEU A 132 -2.54 0.98 9.28
C LEU A 132 -1.81 -0.27 8.77
N CYS A 133 -0.75 -0.11 7.98
CA CYS A 133 0.03 -1.24 7.47
C CYS A 133 0.65 -2.04 8.62
N ALA A 134 1.20 -1.39 9.64
CA ALA A 134 1.77 -2.07 10.81
C ALA A 134 0.70 -2.90 11.56
N VAL A 135 -0.49 -2.34 11.80
CA VAL A 135 -1.59 -3.03 12.45
C VAL A 135 -2.06 -4.23 11.63
N PHE A 136 -2.36 -4.04 10.34
CA PHE A 136 -2.87 -5.12 9.49
C PHE A 136 -1.81 -6.17 9.16
N LEU A 137 -0.53 -5.79 9.11
CA LEU A 137 0.58 -6.75 9.04
C LEU A 137 0.59 -7.64 10.29
N ALA A 138 0.56 -7.05 11.48
CA ALA A 138 0.50 -7.82 12.73
C ALA A 138 -0.71 -8.76 12.78
N LEU A 139 -1.89 -8.29 12.34
CA LEU A 139 -3.11 -9.11 12.25
C LEU A 139 -2.97 -10.24 11.22
N SER A 140 -2.29 -10.00 10.10
CA SER A 140 -2.08 -10.99 9.04
C SER A 140 -1.15 -12.14 9.46
N LEU A 141 -0.28 -11.89 10.43
CA LEU A 141 0.67 -12.87 10.97
C LEU A 141 0.11 -13.68 12.16
N ARG A 142 -1.08 -13.35 12.67
CA ARG A 142 -1.71 -14.10 13.75
C ARG A 142 -2.30 -15.39 13.20
N SER A 143 -1.80 -16.54 13.66
CA SER A 143 -2.42 -17.84 13.37
C SER A 143 -3.49 -18.17 14.42
N PRO A 144 -4.62 -18.82 14.04
CA PRO A 144 -5.66 -19.23 14.98
C PRO A 144 -5.16 -20.14 16.10
N GLN A 145 -4.12 -20.93 15.84
CA GLN A 145 -3.52 -21.84 16.83
C GLN A 145 -2.87 -21.09 18.00
N ARG A 146 -2.26 -19.92 17.77
CA ARG A 146 -1.72 -19.08 18.86
C ARG A 146 -2.82 -18.50 19.75
N ALA A 147 -3.94 -18.10 19.17
CA ALA A 147 -5.08 -17.59 19.94
C ALA A 147 -5.71 -18.69 20.81
N ALA A 148 -5.85 -19.91 20.29
CA ALA A 148 -6.38 -21.04 21.03
C ALA A 148 -5.45 -21.48 22.18
N GLN A 149 -4.14 -21.48 21.98
CA GLN A 149 -3.15 -21.77 23.04
C GLN A 149 -3.16 -20.71 24.15
N THR A 150 -3.23 -19.43 23.81
CA THR A 150 -3.29 -18.35 24.83
C THR A 150 -4.54 -18.48 25.69
N HIS A 151 -5.69 -18.85 25.11
CA HIS A 151 -6.91 -19.08 25.89
C HIS A 151 -6.84 -20.36 26.75
N ALA A 152 -6.22 -21.43 26.26
CA ALA A 152 -6.01 -22.65 27.01
C ALA A 152 -5.06 -22.44 28.21
N ASP A 153 -3.97 -21.69 28.02
CA ASP A 153 -3.02 -21.37 29.06
C ASP A 153 -3.63 -20.45 30.14
N GLN A 154 -4.49 -19.49 29.74
CA GLN A 154 -5.22 -18.64 30.68
C GLN A 154 -6.26 -19.42 31.50
N ALA A 155 -6.92 -20.42 30.92
CA ALA A 155 -7.88 -21.27 31.60
C ALA A 155 -7.23 -22.29 32.55
N ALA A 156 -5.94 -22.61 32.36
CA ALA A 156 -5.20 -23.54 33.21
C ALA A 156 -4.57 -22.87 34.45
N VAL A 157 -4.52 -21.54 34.50
CA VAL A 157 -3.92 -20.75 35.61
C VAL A 157 -4.99 -20.16 36.56
N GLY A 158 -6.27 -20.20 36.20
CA GLY A 158 -7.39 -19.74 37.02
C GLY A 158 -8.19 -20.87 37.62
#